data_e909f9adf8f65fc29f9b36c8da21ca62
#
_entry.id   e909f9adf8f65fc29f9b36c8da21ca62
#
_cell.length_a   1.000
_cell.length_b   1.000
_cell.length_c   1.000
_cell.angle_alpha   90.00
_cell.angle_beta   90.00
_cell.angle_gamma   90.00
#
_symmetry.space_group_name_H-M   'P 1'
#
loop_
_entity.id
_entity.type
_entity.pdbx_description
1 polymer ?
#
loop_
_entity_poly.entity_id
_entity_poly.type
_entity_poly.pdbx_seq_one_letter_code
_entity_poly.pdbx_strand_id
1 'polypeptide(L)'
;MPTWADLSSSALLPHFKLLWGFHHNPAANEYTGLIAGGHVSEWLGANFWGARLQDIHPPHVVTEARRFFDHILTAPAAGRCSGRLFTMGGKPVTGERIALPLAPDGTHPGGILGATDYAYVPVSGAVELIHENVEWFAI
;
A
#
# COMPACT_ATOMS: atom_id res chain seq x y z
N MET A 1 -6.24 -0.52 16.72
CA MET A 1 -5.82 -0.76 15.32
C MET A 1 -6.80 -1.72 14.66
N PRO A 2 -7.15 -1.51 13.40
CA PRO A 2 -8.03 -2.42 12.71
C PRO A 2 -7.37 -3.80 12.48
N THR A 3 -8.23 -4.81 12.36
CA THR A 3 -7.84 -6.18 12.04
C THR A 3 -8.23 -6.53 10.61
N TRP A 4 -7.77 -7.67 10.11
CA TRP A 4 -8.22 -8.15 8.80
C TRP A 4 -9.73 -8.39 8.75
N ALA A 5 -10.36 -8.73 9.86
CA ALA A 5 -11.80 -8.95 9.95
C ALA A 5 -12.60 -7.65 9.71
N ASP A 6 -12.04 -6.51 10.05
CA ASP A 6 -12.69 -5.21 9.87
C ASP A 6 -12.83 -4.83 8.38
N LEU A 7 -12.06 -5.47 7.50
CA LEU A 7 -12.13 -5.21 6.05
C LEU A 7 -13.45 -5.68 5.41
N SER A 8 -14.16 -6.60 6.04
CA SER A 8 -15.48 -7.05 5.58
C SER A 8 -16.63 -6.16 6.03
N SER A 9 -16.33 -5.04 6.71
CA SER A 9 -17.35 -4.11 7.16
C SER A 9 -18.07 -3.47 5.98
N SER A 10 -19.37 -3.18 6.15
CA SER A 10 -20.18 -2.53 5.14
C SER A 10 -19.69 -1.11 4.79
N ALA A 11 -18.94 -0.47 5.70
CA ALA A 11 -18.36 0.84 5.47
C ALA A 11 -17.21 0.80 4.46
N LEU A 12 -16.44 -0.29 4.40
CA LEU A 12 -15.30 -0.43 3.50
C LEU A 12 -15.66 -1.03 2.14
N LEU A 13 -16.71 -1.84 2.07
CA LEU A 13 -17.10 -2.51 0.82
C LEU A 13 -17.25 -1.58 -0.39
N PRO A 14 -17.87 -0.38 -0.27
CA PRO A 14 -17.97 0.54 -1.40
C PRO A 14 -16.61 1.05 -1.94
N HIS A 15 -15.56 1.00 -1.11
CA HIS A 15 -14.22 1.48 -1.44
C HIS A 15 -13.23 0.36 -1.75
N PHE A 16 -13.69 -0.89 -1.75
CA PHE A 16 -12.82 -2.06 -1.87
C PHE A 16 -11.93 -2.02 -3.13
N LYS A 17 -12.42 -1.47 -4.22
CA LYS A 17 -11.66 -1.32 -5.47
C LYS A 17 -10.37 -0.51 -5.30
N LEU A 18 -10.30 0.38 -4.30
CA LEU A 18 -9.15 1.23 -4.02
C LEU A 18 -8.19 0.61 -3.01
N LEU A 19 -8.59 -0.47 -2.33
CA LEU A 19 -7.84 -1.04 -1.21
C LEU A 19 -6.69 -1.92 -1.69
N TRP A 20 -5.64 -1.90 -0.89
CA TRP A 20 -4.54 -2.85 -0.99
C TRP A 20 -4.04 -3.17 0.42
N GLY A 21 -3.38 -4.29 0.57
CA GLY A 21 -2.86 -4.69 1.87
C GLY A 21 -1.66 -5.59 1.75
N PHE A 22 -0.75 -5.46 2.72
CA PHE A 22 0.42 -6.30 2.87
C PHE A 22 0.44 -6.94 4.24
N HIS A 23 0.84 -8.19 4.28
CA HIS A 23 1.23 -8.86 5.50
C HIS A 23 2.72 -8.61 5.77
N HIS A 24 3.08 -8.35 7.03
CA HIS A 24 4.47 -8.23 7.45
C HIS A 24 4.91 -9.48 8.20
N ASN A 25 5.98 -10.08 7.74
CA ASN A 25 6.65 -11.18 8.44
C ASN A 25 7.91 -10.61 9.12
N PRO A 26 7.92 -10.41 10.45
CA PRO A 26 9.05 -9.80 11.15
C PRO A 26 10.31 -10.70 11.15
N ALA A 27 10.14 -12.02 11.14
CA ALA A 27 11.29 -12.95 11.16
C ALA A 27 12.11 -12.86 9.88
N ALA A 28 11.46 -12.72 8.72
CA ALA A 28 12.11 -12.58 7.43
C ALA A 28 12.25 -11.11 7.02
N ASN A 29 11.63 -10.18 7.76
CA ASN A 29 11.52 -8.76 7.41
C ASN A 29 10.97 -8.57 5.99
N GLU A 30 9.88 -9.25 5.69
CA GLU A 30 9.25 -9.23 4.38
C GLU A 30 7.81 -8.71 4.44
N TYR A 31 7.45 -7.97 3.41
CA TYR A 31 6.07 -7.56 3.12
C TYR A 31 5.56 -8.36 1.95
N THR A 32 4.45 -9.07 2.15
CA THR A 32 3.81 -9.88 1.11
C THR A 32 2.41 -9.39 0.83
N GLY A 33 2.03 -9.33 -0.44
CA GLY A 33 0.72 -8.85 -0.86
C GLY A 33 -0.40 -9.79 -0.42
N LEU A 34 -1.47 -9.22 0.14
CA LEU A 34 -2.67 -9.95 0.56
C LEU A 34 -3.93 -9.51 -0.16
N ILE A 35 -4.07 -8.20 -0.39
CA ILE A 35 -5.29 -7.60 -0.94
C ILE A 35 -4.89 -6.61 -2.01
N ALA A 36 -5.56 -6.69 -3.16
CA ALA A 36 -5.55 -5.64 -4.17
C ALA A 36 -6.93 -5.55 -4.79
N GLY A 37 -7.64 -4.46 -4.56
CA GLY A 37 -8.91 -4.18 -5.22
C GLY A 37 -8.73 -3.97 -6.73
N GLY A 38 -9.83 -4.02 -7.49
CA GLY A 38 -9.77 -3.99 -8.95
C GLY A 38 -9.03 -2.77 -9.53
N HIS A 39 -9.23 -1.60 -8.94
CA HIS A 39 -8.57 -0.37 -9.38
C HIS A 39 -7.04 -0.40 -9.14
N VAL A 40 -6.63 -1.00 -8.03
CA VAL A 40 -5.20 -1.13 -7.66
C VAL A 40 -4.53 -2.23 -8.49
N SER A 41 -5.21 -3.35 -8.71
CA SER A 41 -4.64 -4.46 -9.48
C SER A 41 -4.43 -4.14 -10.96
N GLU A 42 -5.08 -3.12 -11.50
CA GLU A 42 -4.85 -2.64 -12.86
C GLU A 42 -3.39 -2.21 -13.08
N TRP A 43 -2.74 -1.65 -12.07
CA TRP A 43 -1.37 -1.17 -12.18
C TRP A 43 -0.35 -2.02 -11.42
N LEU A 44 -0.76 -2.78 -10.40
CA LEU A 44 0.12 -3.72 -9.69
C LEU A 44 0.31 -5.05 -10.41
N GLY A 45 -0.63 -5.42 -11.29
CA GLY A 45 -0.58 -6.67 -12.03
C GLY A 45 -1.26 -7.84 -11.31
N ALA A 46 -1.37 -8.97 -12.03
CA ALA A 46 -2.19 -10.12 -11.62
C ALA A 46 -1.59 -10.93 -10.45
N ASN A 47 -0.29 -10.83 -10.18
CA ASN A 47 0.41 -11.68 -9.22
C ASN A 47 0.72 -11.00 -7.90
N PHE A 48 -0.14 -10.07 -7.47
CA PHE A 48 0.07 -9.33 -6.21
C PHE A 48 -0.03 -10.23 -4.97
N TRP A 49 -0.96 -11.18 -4.97
CA TRP A 49 -1.19 -12.04 -3.83
C TRP A 49 0.02 -12.94 -3.56
N GLY A 50 0.58 -12.87 -2.36
CA GLY A 50 1.76 -13.64 -1.96
C GLY A 50 3.09 -13.11 -2.51
N ALA A 51 3.07 -12.07 -3.37
CA ALA A 51 4.28 -11.47 -3.90
C ALA A 51 4.97 -10.60 -2.86
N ARG A 52 6.30 -10.67 -2.79
CA ARG A 52 7.12 -9.79 -1.96
C ARG A 52 7.32 -8.46 -2.67
N LEU A 53 7.67 -7.40 -1.92
CA LEU A 53 7.96 -6.10 -2.53
C LEU A 53 9.01 -6.20 -3.63
N GLN A 54 10.08 -6.98 -3.40
CA GLN A 54 11.16 -7.17 -4.36
C GLN A 54 10.76 -7.98 -5.60
N ASP A 55 9.61 -8.66 -5.58
CA ASP A 55 9.08 -9.38 -6.74
C ASP A 55 8.30 -8.48 -7.69
N ILE A 56 7.81 -7.34 -7.19
CA ILE A 56 6.94 -6.42 -7.94
C ILE A 56 7.56 -5.05 -8.21
N HIS A 57 8.66 -4.71 -7.54
CA HIS A 57 9.31 -3.41 -7.69
C HIS A 57 10.83 -3.55 -7.83
N PRO A 58 11.50 -2.60 -8.51
CA PRO A 58 12.95 -2.54 -8.56
C PRO A 58 13.53 -2.14 -7.18
N PRO A 59 14.84 -2.44 -6.91
CA PRO A 59 15.44 -2.27 -5.59
C PRO A 59 15.30 -0.88 -4.98
N HIS A 60 15.42 0.19 -5.75
CA HIS A 60 15.29 1.56 -5.23
C HIS A 60 13.85 1.87 -4.78
N VAL A 61 12.85 1.34 -5.46
CA VAL A 61 11.44 1.47 -5.07
C VAL A 61 11.15 0.64 -3.82
N VAL A 62 11.71 -0.57 -3.73
CA VAL A 62 11.59 -1.43 -2.54
C VAL A 62 12.12 -0.71 -1.30
N THR A 63 13.29 -0.07 -1.40
CA THR A 63 13.89 0.67 -0.28
C THR A 63 12.97 1.79 0.21
N GLU A 64 12.39 2.56 -0.68
CA GLU A 64 11.46 3.64 -0.35
C GLU A 64 10.16 3.12 0.26
N ALA A 65 9.56 2.10 -0.35
CA ALA A 65 8.33 1.49 0.14
C ALA A 65 8.53 0.87 1.53
N ARG A 66 9.64 0.19 1.73
CA ARG A 66 9.99 -0.43 3.01
C ARG A 66 10.16 0.61 4.11
N ARG A 67 10.84 1.71 3.82
CA ARG A 67 10.99 2.82 4.77
C ARG A 67 9.64 3.39 5.19
N PHE A 68 8.74 3.60 4.25
CA PHE A 68 7.39 4.08 4.50
C PHE A 68 6.58 3.10 5.35
N PHE A 69 6.61 1.81 5.02
CA PHE A 69 5.88 0.77 5.76
C PHE A 69 6.46 0.54 7.16
N ASP A 70 7.77 0.52 7.28
CA ASP A 70 8.42 0.36 8.59
C ASP A 70 8.04 1.49 9.55
N HIS A 71 7.94 2.71 9.05
CA HIS A 71 7.49 3.84 9.87
C HIS A 71 6.06 3.63 10.38
N ILE A 72 5.16 3.16 9.51
CA ILE A 72 3.76 2.88 9.87
C ILE A 72 3.68 1.86 11.02
N LEU A 73 4.54 0.83 10.99
CA LEU A 73 4.49 -0.26 11.97
C LEU A 73 5.24 0.05 13.27
N THR A 74 6.36 0.76 13.22
CA THR A 74 7.23 0.95 14.39
C THR A 74 6.77 2.07 15.32
N ALA A 75 6.26 3.15 14.77
CA ALA A 75 5.65 4.23 15.54
C ALA A 75 4.18 4.35 15.13
N PRO A 76 3.31 3.40 15.53
CA PRO A 76 2.04 3.18 14.84
C PRO A 76 1.39 4.49 14.40
N ALA A 77 1.35 4.71 13.09
CA ALA A 77 0.90 5.97 12.51
C ALA A 77 0.20 5.69 11.18
N ALA A 78 -0.76 6.54 10.83
CA ALA A 78 -1.29 6.57 9.48
C ALA A 78 -0.44 7.53 8.64
N GLY A 79 -0.12 7.12 7.42
CA GLY A 79 0.57 7.94 6.45
C GLY A 79 -0.36 8.36 5.32
N ARG A 80 -0.24 9.60 4.87
CA ARG A 80 -0.95 10.11 3.70
C ARG A 80 0.05 10.70 2.73
N CYS A 81 -0.02 10.25 1.47
CA CYS A 81 0.75 10.82 0.37
C CYS A 81 -0.20 11.51 -0.59
N SER A 82 0.20 12.65 -1.13
CA SER A 82 -0.58 13.38 -2.12
C SER A 82 0.33 13.93 -3.22
N GLY A 83 -0.24 14.18 -4.41
CA GLY A 83 0.53 14.60 -5.56
C GLY A 83 0.90 13.41 -6.44
N ARG A 84 2.17 13.25 -6.77
CA ARG A 84 2.64 12.10 -7.55
C ARG A 84 2.68 10.86 -6.67
N LEU A 85 1.97 9.82 -7.08
CA LEU A 85 1.90 8.55 -6.35
C LEU A 85 2.81 7.49 -6.94
N PHE A 86 2.96 7.49 -8.24
CA PHE A 86 3.83 6.58 -8.98
C PHE A 86 4.07 7.12 -10.39
N THR A 87 5.05 6.54 -11.08
CA THR A 87 5.19 6.70 -12.51
C THR A 87 4.77 5.41 -13.21
N MET A 88 4.22 5.54 -14.39
CA MET A 88 3.88 4.42 -15.25
C MET A 88 4.47 4.68 -16.63
N GLY A 89 5.44 3.86 -17.04
CA GLY A 89 6.19 4.09 -18.26
C GLY A 89 6.93 5.44 -18.25
N GLY A 90 7.40 5.88 -17.08
CA GLY A 90 8.08 7.16 -16.89
C GLY A 90 7.16 8.38 -16.73
N LYS A 91 5.85 8.22 -16.87
CA LYS A 91 4.89 9.34 -16.74
C LYS A 91 4.29 9.37 -15.34
N PRO A 92 4.21 10.55 -14.70
CA PRO A 92 3.67 10.66 -13.36
C PRO A 92 2.16 10.46 -13.35
N VAL A 93 1.69 9.73 -12.33
CA VAL A 93 0.27 9.56 -12.01
C VAL A 93 0.01 10.19 -10.65
N THR A 94 -0.93 11.12 -10.61
CA THR A 94 -1.24 11.89 -9.41
C THR A 94 -2.51 11.42 -8.74
N GLY A 95 -2.60 11.67 -7.45
CA GLY A 95 -3.76 11.30 -6.64
C GLY A 95 -3.46 11.38 -5.16
N GLU A 96 -4.03 10.46 -4.41
CA GLU A 96 -3.90 10.39 -2.97
C GLU A 96 -3.79 8.94 -2.51
N ARG A 97 -2.89 8.69 -1.57
CA ARG A 97 -2.68 7.39 -0.93
C ARG A 97 -2.73 7.58 0.57
N ILE A 98 -3.47 6.71 1.23
CA ILE A 98 -3.41 6.57 2.69
C ILE A 98 -2.99 5.15 3.04
N ALA A 99 -2.27 5.01 4.13
CA ALA A 99 -1.87 3.71 4.64
C ALA A 99 -1.84 3.73 6.16
N LEU A 100 -2.27 2.64 6.76
CA LEU A 100 -2.37 2.51 8.21
C LEU A 100 -1.96 1.10 8.65
N PRO A 101 -1.53 0.94 9.92
CA PRO A 101 -1.17 -0.37 10.42
C PRO A 101 -2.41 -1.23 10.65
N LEU A 102 -2.27 -2.52 10.33
CA LEU A 102 -3.22 -3.56 10.73
C LEU A 102 -2.60 -4.39 11.84
N ALA A 103 -3.42 -4.78 12.80
CA ALA A 103 -3.02 -5.67 13.87
C ALA A 103 -3.76 -7.00 13.73
N PRO A 104 -3.12 -8.07 13.22
CA PRO A 104 -3.76 -9.36 13.06
C PRO A 104 -4.35 -9.92 14.35
N ASP A 105 -3.68 -9.65 15.49
CA ASP A 105 -4.12 -10.06 16.83
C ASP A 105 -4.94 -8.97 17.55
N GLY A 106 -5.24 -7.86 16.90
CA GLY A 106 -5.95 -6.71 17.47
C GLY A 106 -5.07 -5.76 18.29
N THR A 107 -3.82 -6.09 18.53
CA THR A 107 -2.93 -5.34 19.43
C THR A 107 -1.60 -4.96 18.77
N HIS A 108 -0.93 -5.90 18.10
CA HIS A 108 0.41 -5.70 17.55
C HIS A 108 0.36 -5.49 16.04
N PRO A 109 0.99 -4.41 15.52
CA PRO A 109 1.07 -4.18 14.09
C PRO A 109 1.76 -5.35 13.37
N GLY A 110 1.11 -5.90 12.36
CA GLY A 110 1.65 -7.02 11.58
C GLY A 110 1.24 -6.95 10.12
N GLY A 111 0.75 -5.81 9.68
CA GLY A 111 0.36 -5.60 8.31
C GLY A 111 0.08 -4.13 7.99
N ILE A 112 -0.07 -3.85 6.73
CA ILE A 112 -0.42 -2.52 6.21
C ILE A 112 -1.71 -2.63 5.43
N LEU A 113 -2.66 -1.77 5.74
CA LEU A 113 -3.83 -1.51 4.90
C LEU A 113 -3.68 -0.16 4.25
N GLY A 114 -3.88 -0.10 2.95
CA GLY A 114 -3.86 1.16 2.22
C GLY A 114 -5.04 1.32 1.28
N ALA A 115 -5.21 2.54 0.84
CA ALA A 115 -6.11 2.89 -0.25
C ALA A 115 -5.40 3.89 -1.16
N THR A 116 -5.55 3.70 -2.46
CA THR A 116 -4.97 4.59 -3.46
C THR A 116 -6.06 5.00 -4.45
N ASP A 117 -6.28 6.30 -4.53
CA ASP A 117 -7.16 6.89 -5.53
C ASP A 117 -6.33 7.76 -6.47
N TYR A 118 -6.44 7.51 -7.76
CA TYR A 118 -5.66 8.21 -8.77
C TYR A 118 -6.52 8.51 -10.01
N ALA A 119 -6.16 9.58 -10.71
CA ALA A 119 -6.78 9.89 -11.99
C ALA A 119 -6.33 8.86 -13.04
N TYR A 120 -7.28 8.28 -13.77
CA TYR A 120 -6.97 7.36 -14.85
C TYR A 120 -6.14 8.07 -15.93
N VAL A 121 -5.04 7.41 -16.34
CA VAL A 121 -4.17 7.89 -17.42
C VAL A 121 -3.99 6.74 -18.40
N PRO A 122 -4.23 6.94 -19.70
CA PRO A 122 -4.11 5.88 -20.69
C PRO A 122 -2.63 5.64 -21.05
N VAL A 123 -1.83 5.26 -20.06
CA VAL A 123 -0.41 4.92 -20.22
C VAL A 123 -0.19 3.51 -19.71
N SER A 124 0.87 2.87 -20.21
CA SER A 124 1.30 1.55 -19.78
C SER A 124 2.81 1.54 -19.59
N GLY A 125 3.32 0.51 -18.95
CA GLY A 125 4.73 0.34 -18.71
C GLY A 125 5.03 0.04 -17.24
N ALA A 126 6.30 0.03 -16.90
CA ALA A 126 6.75 -0.27 -15.54
C ALA A 126 6.25 0.78 -14.55
N VAL A 127 5.79 0.30 -13.40
CA VAL A 127 5.30 1.14 -12.29
C VAL A 127 6.42 1.32 -11.27
N GLU A 128 6.69 2.57 -10.93
CA GLU A 128 7.61 2.93 -9.85
C GLU A 128 6.87 3.79 -8.83
N LEU A 129 6.78 3.31 -7.60
CA LEU A 129 6.11 4.03 -6.53
C LEU A 129 6.88 5.29 -6.13
N ILE A 130 6.13 6.32 -5.78
CA ILE A 130 6.64 7.59 -5.26
C ILE A 130 5.97 7.87 -3.92
N HIS A 131 6.72 8.37 -2.95
CA HIS A 131 6.22 8.80 -1.65
C HIS A 131 6.58 10.28 -1.47
N GLU A 132 5.71 11.17 -1.92
CA GLU A 132 5.90 12.61 -1.76
C GLU A 132 4.76 13.24 -0.97
N ASN A 133 5.01 14.41 -0.41
CA ASN A 133 4.06 15.14 0.44
C ASN A 133 3.47 14.25 1.52
N VAL A 134 4.34 13.52 2.23
CA VAL A 134 3.91 12.57 3.26
C VAL A 134 3.52 13.33 4.52
N GLU A 135 2.31 13.08 4.98
CA GLU A 135 1.80 13.55 6.27
C GLU A 135 1.60 12.35 7.19
N TRP A 136 1.95 12.50 8.46
CA TRP A 136 1.83 11.45 9.45
C TRP A 136 0.79 11.82 10.51
N PHE A 137 -0.03 10.85 10.87
CA PHE A 137 -1.08 11.00 11.89
C PHE A 137 -0.88 9.93 12.94
N ALA A 138 -0.77 10.34 14.21
CA ALA A 138 -0.69 9.39 15.32
C ALA A 138 -1.99 8.58 15.44
N ILE A 139 -1.84 7.34 15.79
CA ILE A 139 -2.96 6.42 15.99
C ILE A 139 -3.13 6.13 17.48
#